data_717752e28b5a37ced4529aab62c38bdc
#
_entry.id   717752e28b5a37ced4529aab62c38bdc
#
_cell.length_a   1.000
_cell.length_b   1.000
_cell.length_c   1.000
_cell.angle_alpha   90.00
_cell.angle_beta   90.00
_cell.angle_gamma   90.00
#
_symmetry.space_group_name_H-M   'P 1'
#
loop_
_entity.id
_entity.type
_entity.pdbx_description
1 polymer ?
#
loop_
_entity_poly.entity_id
_entity_poly.type
_entity_poly.pdbx_seq_one_letter_code
_entity_poly.pdbx_strand_id
1 'polypeptide(L)'
;MGWARVFQVLWIVGYLIGTSTHTVDLLLGGTNTYSSFPDPLRLFWISLTVLDPLVVVLLVLQKQVGVVLGVIVIVVDVGVNATVYATIGGLTLFGVLCQTLFGILILTTARPLSAWFADVNRSK
;
A
#
# COMPACT_ATOMS: atom_id res chain seq x y z
N MET A 1 -8.12 1.91 -22.73
CA MET A 1 -8.18 1.70 -21.57
C MET A 1 -8.17 0.34 -20.90
N GLY A 2 -8.02 -0.75 -21.67
CA GLY A 2 -7.89 -2.09 -21.08
C GLY A 2 -6.72 -2.21 -20.11
N TRP A 3 -5.54 -1.70 -20.47
CA TRP A 3 -4.36 -1.74 -19.61
C TRP A 3 -4.52 -0.89 -18.34
N ALA A 4 -5.15 0.28 -18.44
CA ALA A 4 -5.38 1.12 -17.28
C ALA A 4 -6.32 0.44 -16.29
N ARG A 5 -7.33 -0.27 -16.75
CA ARG A 5 -8.21 -1.07 -15.90
C ARG A 5 -7.45 -2.21 -15.22
N VAL A 6 -6.54 -2.87 -15.94
CA VAL A 6 -5.68 -3.91 -15.35
C VAL A 6 -4.82 -3.32 -14.24
N PHE A 7 -4.22 -2.16 -14.46
CA PHE A 7 -3.43 -1.47 -13.42
C PHE A 7 -4.29 -1.14 -12.20
N GLN A 8 -5.49 -0.60 -12.43
CA GLN A 8 -6.42 -0.29 -11.32
C GLN A 8 -6.70 -1.55 -10.49
N VAL A 9 -7.02 -2.67 -11.14
CA VAL A 9 -7.33 -3.92 -10.45
C VAL A 9 -6.11 -4.43 -9.68
N LEU A 10 -4.92 -4.40 -10.28
CA LEU A 10 -3.69 -4.85 -9.63
C LEU A 10 -3.36 -4.01 -8.40
N TRP A 11 -3.53 -2.69 -8.48
CA TRP A 11 -3.35 -1.80 -7.34
C TRP A 11 -4.34 -2.12 -6.22
N ILE A 12 -5.62 -2.28 -6.56
CA ILE A 12 -6.68 -2.59 -5.59
C ILE A 12 -6.37 -3.92 -4.90
N VAL A 13 -6.02 -4.95 -5.66
CA VAL A 13 -5.69 -6.28 -5.09
C VAL A 13 -4.51 -6.18 -4.13
N GLY A 14 -3.45 -5.47 -4.54
CA GLY A 14 -2.26 -5.31 -3.67
C GLY A 14 -2.59 -4.60 -2.37
N TYR A 15 -3.35 -3.51 -2.41
CA TYR A 15 -3.75 -2.78 -1.19
C TYR A 15 -4.78 -3.56 -0.36
N LEU A 16 -5.63 -4.39 -0.98
CA LEU A 16 -6.51 -5.30 -0.23
C LEU A 16 -5.72 -6.38 0.51
N ILE A 17 -4.65 -6.89 -0.09
CA ILE A 17 -3.75 -7.83 0.59
C ILE A 17 -3.11 -7.13 1.80
N GLY A 18 -2.60 -5.92 1.63
CA GLY A 18 -2.05 -5.13 2.73
C GLY A 18 -3.07 -4.87 3.83
N THR A 19 -4.28 -4.44 3.46
CA THR A 19 -5.40 -4.25 4.41
C THR A 19 -5.65 -5.52 5.20
N SER A 20 -5.72 -6.66 4.51
CA SER A 20 -6.01 -7.96 5.15
C SER A 20 -4.91 -8.36 6.11
N THR A 21 -3.64 -8.24 5.72
CA THR A 21 -2.51 -8.61 6.59
C THR A 21 -2.44 -7.75 7.83
N HIS A 22 -2.55 -6.43 7.71
CA HIS A 22 -2.50 -5.52 8.87
C HIS A 22 -3.71 -5.68 9.77
N THR A 23 -4.89 -5.93 9.19
CA THR A 23 -6.12 -6.18 9.99
C THR A 23 -5.99 -7.48 10.79
N VAL A 24 -5.50 -8.55 10.17
CA VAL A 24 -5.27 -9.83 10.87
C VAL A 24 -4.26 -9.65 12.00
N ASP A 25 -3.17 -8.92 11.75
CA ASP A 25 -2.17 -8.65 12.78
C ASP A 25 -2.80 -7.93 13.99
N LEU A 26 -3.65 -6.93 13.77
CA LEU A 26 -4.34 -6.23 14.85
C LEU A 26 -5.32 -7.13 15.59
N LEU A 27 -6.09 -7.95 14.88
CA LEU A 27 -7.07 -8.84 15.51
C LEU A 27 -6.39 -9.91 16.37
N LEU A 28 -5.23 -10.43 15.93
CA LEU A 28 -4.49 -11.44 16.66
C LEU A 28 -3.63 -10.84 17.78
N GLY A 29 -3.04 -9.66 17.57
CA GLY A 29 -2.11 -9.04 18.50
C GLY A 29 -2.75 -8.12 19.53
N GLY A 30 -3.90 -7.54 19.21
CA GLY A 30 -4.56 -6.55 20.08
C GLY A 30 -3.62 -5.40 20.45
N THR A 31 -3.52 -5.10 21.75
CA THR A 31 -2.63 -4.05 22.28
C THR A 31 -1.15 -4.40 22.14
N ASN A 32 -0.81 -5.67 21.90
CA ASN A 32 0.56 -6.15 21.75
C ASN A 32 1.01 -6.20 20.29
N THR A 33 0.20 -5.76 19.33
CA THR A 33 0.54 -5.76 17.91
C THR A 33 1.85 -5.00 17.68
N TYR A 34 2.83 -5.68 17.06
CA TYR A 34 4.17 -5.15 16.80
C TYR A 34 4.93 -4.68 18.05
N SER A 35 4.62 -5.24 19.23
CA SER A 35 5.17 -4.78 20.52
C SER A 35 6.70 -4.95 20.64
N SER A 36 7.30 -5.83 19.82
CA SER A 36 8.75 -6.02 19.79
C SER A 36 9.50 -4.91 19.04
N PHE A 37 8.78 -3.98 18.41
CA PHE A 37 9.37 -2.90 17.63
C PHE A 37 9.19 -1.55 18.34
N PRO A 38 10.03 -0.53 18.03
CA PRO A 38 9.86 0.82 18.57
C PRO A 38 8.49 1.42 18.24
N ASP A 39 7.98 2.27 19.12
CA ASP A 39 6.63 2.85 18.99
C ASP A 39 6.38 3.58 17.66
N PRO A 40 7.31 4.36 17.08
CA PRO A 40 7.06 4.98 15.77
C PRO A 40 6.78 3.96 14.66
N LEU A 41 7.46 2.82 14.67
CA LEU A 41 7.23 1.74 13.70
C LEU A 41 5.88 1.08 13.92
N ARG A 42 5.53 0.82 15.18
CA ARG A 42 4.22 0.27 15.54
C ARG A 42 3.09 1.16 15.04
N LEU A 43 3.19 2.46 15.32
CA LEU A 43 2.17 3.43 14.90
C LEU A 43 2.07 3.49 13.38
N PHE A 44 3.19 3.46 12.68
CA PHE A 44 3.19 3.45 11.22
C PHE A 44 2.44 2.23 10.66
N TRP A 45 2.82 1.02 11.09
CA TRP A 45 2.19 -0.20 10.58
C TRP A 45 0.72 -0.30 10.97
N ILE A 46 0.35 0.13 12.17
CA ILE A 46 -1.07 0.18 12.59
C ILE A 46 -1.83 1.17 11.73
N SER A 47 -1.24 2.31 11.38
CA SER A 47 -1.88 3.30 10.50
C SER A 47 -2.19 2.75 9.11
N LEU A 48 -1.43 1.77 8.63
CA LEU A 48 -1.69 1.12 7.33
C LEU A 48 -3.02 0.37 7.31
N THR A 49 -3.53 -0.06 8.46
CA THR A 49 -4.87 -0.66 8.58
C THR A 49 -5.97 0.30 8.13
N VAL A 50 -5.71 1.61 8.20
CA VAL A 50 -6.63 2.66 7.73
C VAL A 50 -6.20 3.17 6.35
N LEU A 51 -4.91 3.40 6.14
CA LEU A 51 -4.40 3.99 4.91
C LEU A 51 -4.57 3.07 3.69
N ASP A 52 -4.30 1.78 3.83
CA ASP A 52 -4.45 0.84 2.73
C ASP A 52 -5.90 0.74 2.22
N PRO A 53 -6.92 0.55 3.09
CA PRO A 53 -8.31 0.56 2.63
C PRO A 53 -8.75 1.93 2.11
N LEU A 54 -8.21 3.03 2.61
CA LEU A 54 -8.49 4.35 2.07
C LEU A 54 -8.01 4.46 0.62
N VAL A 55 -6.81 3.97 0.33
CA VAL A 55 -6.30 3.89 -1.05
C VAL A 55 -7.25 3.07 -1.92
N VAL A 56 -7.70 1.91 -1.44
CA VAL A 56 -8.65 1.06 -2.18
C VAL A 56 -9.92 1.82 -2.53
N VAL A 57 -10.54 2.50 -1.57
CA VAL A 57 -11.77 3.27 -1.80
C VAL A 57 -11.54 4.36 -2.86
N LEU A 58 -10.45 5.10 -2.74
CA LEU A 58 -10.13 6.16 -3.70
C LEU A 58 -9.85 5.62 -5.11
N LEU A 59 -9.22 4.45 -5.21
CA LEU A 59 -8.98 3.78 -6.50
C LEU A 59 -10.29 3.28 -7.13
N VAL A 60 -11.19 2.71 -6.33
CA VAL A 60 -12.50 2.28 -6.80
C VAL A 60 -13.30 3.49 -7.32
N LEU A 61 -13.22 4.61 -6.63
CA LEU A 61 -13.86 5.86 -7.03
C LEU A 61 -13.11 6.58 -8.17
N GLN A 62 -12.03 6.02 -8.65
CA GLN A 62 -11.21 6.57 -9.74
C GLN A 62 -10.73 7.99 -9.45
N LYS A 63 -10.32 8.25 -8.20
CA LYS A 63 -9.79 9.56 -7.79
C LYS A 63 -8.29 9.61 -7.95
N GLN A 64 -7.79 10.67 -8.61
CA GLN A 64 -6.34 10.86 -8.77
C GLN A 64 -5.62 10.96 -7.42
N VAL A 65 -6.27 11.52 -6.40
CA VAL A 65 -5.70 11.59 -5.05
C VAL A 65 -5.40 10.19 -4.49
N GLY A 66 -6.16 9.17 -4.92
CA GLY A 66 -5.89 7.78 -4.56
C GLY A 66 -4.58 7.26 -5.15
N VAL A 67 -4.26 7.67 -6.37
CA VAL A 67 -2.97 7.34 -6.98
C VAL A 67 -1.82 8.00 -6.21
N VAL A 68 -1.95 9.28 -5.89
CA VAL A 68 -0.93 10.01 -5.12
C VAL A 68 -0.74 9.40 -3.75
N LEU A 69 -1.82 9.14 -3.03
CA LEU A 69 -1.75 8.52 -1.70
C LEU A 69 -1.12 7.12 -1.78
N GLY A 70 -1.51 6.32 -2.78
CA GLY A 70 -0.94 4.99 -2.98
C GLY A 70 0.57 5.03 -3.20
N VAL A 71 1.05 5.95 -4.03
CA VAL A 71 2.50 6.13 -4.25
C VAL A 71 3.21 6.49 -2.94
N ILE A 72 2.68 7.46 -2.19
CA ILE A 72 3.29 7.87 -0.92
C ILE A 72 3.32 6.69 0.06
N VAL A 73 2.21 5.99 0.23
CA VAL A 73 2.10 4.87 1.16
C VAL A 73 3.11 3.77 0.82
N ILE A 74 3.19 3.36 -0.45
CA ILE A 74 4.08 2.24 -0.81
C ILE A 74 5.56 2.64 -0.74
N VAL A 75 5.91 3.86 -1.12
CA VAL A 75 7.29 4.33 -1.04
C VAL A 75 7.77 4.36 0.42
N VAL A 76 6.95 4.91 1.32
CA VAL A 76 7.27 4.95 2.75
C VAL A 76 7.33 3.54 3.32
N ASP A 77 6.34 2.69 2.98
CA ASP A 77 6.25 1.34 3.50
C ASP A 77 7.44 0.46 3.07
N VAL A 78 7.80 0.50 1.80
CA VAL A 78 8.98 -0.22 1.29
C VAL A 78 10.26 0.31 1.96
N GLY A 79 10.41 1.63 2.06
CA GLY A 79 11.58 2.24 2.69
C GLY A 79 11.72 1.85 4.15
N VAL A 80 10.64 1.92 4.92
CA VAL A 80 10.61 1.53 6.33
C VAL A 80 10.92 0.04 6.48
N ASN A 81 10.24 -0.82 5.73
CA ASN A 81 10.40 -2.26 5.88
C ASN A 81 11.77 -2.75 5.41
N ALA A 82 12.31 -2.21 4.33
CA ALA A 82 13.67 -2.54 3.91
C ALA A 82 14.71 -2.12 4.95
N THR A 83 14.56 -0.95 5.55
CA THR A 83 15.44 -0.46 6.62
C THR A 83 15.35 -1.34 7.87
N VAL A 84 14.13 -1.68 8.29
CA VAL A 84 13.91 -2.56 9.45
C VAL A 84 14.51 -3.93 9.20
N TYR A 85 14.29 -4.50 8.01
CA TYR A 85 14.88 -5.78 7.65
C TYR A 85 16.40 -5.76 7.75
N ALA A 86 17.03 -4.70 7.26
CA ALA A 86 18.49 -4.57 7.25
C ALA A 86 19.11 -4.27 8.63
N THR A 87 18.38 -3.60 9.52
CA THR A 87 18.95 -3.07 10.78
C THR A 87 18.43 -3.77 12.02
N ILE A 88 17.12 -3.99 12.13
CA ILE A 88 16.48 -4.55 13.32
C ILE A 88 16.18 -6.04 13.13
N GLY A 89 15.74 -6.44 11.91
CA GLY A 89 15.27 -7.78 11.62
C GLY A 89 13.82 -7.98 12.03
N GLY A 90 13.39 -9.24 12.08
CA GLY A 90 12.01 -9.59 12.46
C GLY A 90 11.01 -9.59 11.30
N LEU A 91 11.42 -9.17 10.12
CA LEU A 91 10.62 -9.26 8.89
C LEU A 91 11.14 -10.37 7.98
N THR A 92 10.25 -10.98 7.20
CA THR A 92 10.66 -12.01 6.25
C THR A 92 11.20 -11.38 4.96
N LEU A 93 12.24 -12.01 4.39
CA LEU A 93 12.77 -11.60 3.09
C LEU A 93 11.69 -11.70 2.01
N PHE A 94 10.88 -12.75 2.03
CA PHE A 94 9.79 -12.94 1.09
C PHE A 94 8.80 -11.77 1.11
N GLY A 95 8.39 -11.34 2.30
CA GLY A 95 7.48 -10.20 2.46
C GLY A 95 8.07 -8.90 1.93
N VAL A 96 9.34 -8.62 2.27
CA VAL A 96 10.04 -7.42 1.80
C VAL A 96 10.19 -7.42 0.27
N LEU A 97 10.54 -8.56 -0.32
CA LEU A 97 10.67 -8.68 -1.78
C LEU A 97 9.33 -8.50 -2.49
N CYS A 98 8.26 -9.16 -2.02
CA CYS A 98 6.92 -9.02 -2.60
C CYS A 98 6.46 -7.56 -2.56
N GLN A 99 6.66 -6.89 -1.43
CA GLN A 99 6.29 -5.49 -1.27
C GLN A 99 7.10 -4.57 -2.17
N THR A 100 8.39 -4.83 -2.32
CA THR A 100 9.27 -4.07 -3.22
C THR A 100 8.83 -4.23 -4.67
N LEU A 101 8.48 -5.44 -5.10
CA LEU A 101 7.95 -5.69 -6.44
C LEU A 101 6.64 -4.96 -6.66
N PHE A 102 5.75 -4.97 -5.68
CA PHE A 102 4.51 -4.20 -5.75
C PHE A 102 4.80 -2.71 -5.86
N GLY A 103 5.77 -2.20 -5.10
CA GLY A 103 6.21 -0.80 -5.19
C GLY A 103 6.71 -0.43 -6.58
N ILE A 104 7.47 -1.31 -7.24
CA ILE A 104 7.92 -1.11 -8.61
C ILE A 104 6.72 -1.03 -9.56
N LEU A 105 5.75 -1.93 -9.43
CA LEU A 105 4.52 -1.88 -10.21
C LEU A 105 3.80 -0.55 -10.03
N ILE A 106 3.63 -0.10 -8.78
CA ILE A 106 2.99 1.17 -8.45
C ILE A 106 3.71 2.34 -9.14
N LEU A 107 5.03 2.43 -8.97
CA LEU A 107 5.81 3.56 -9.52
C LEU A 107 5.80 3.59 -11.04
N THR A 108 5.82 2.43 -11.68
CA THR A 108 5.85 2.35 -13.16
C THR A 108 4.49 2.60 -13.80
N THR A 109 3.39 2.39 -13.06
CA THR A 109 2.03 2.50 -13.60
C THR A 109 1.25 3.71 -13.06
N ALA A 110 1.83 4.47 -12.13
CA ALA A 110 1.15 5.61 -11.49
C ALA A 110 0.71 6.69 -12.49
N ARG A 111 1.61 7.06 -13.41
CA ARG A 111 1.31 8.10 -14.42
C ARG A 111 0.17 7.70 -15.35
N PRO A 112 0.23 6.54 -16.05
CA PRO A 112 -0.86 6.15 -16.93
C PRO A 112 -2.18 5.95 -16.18
N LEU A 113 -2.15 5.43 -14.96
CA LEU A 113 -3.36 5.26 -14.17
C LEU A 113 -3.98 6.60 -13.78
N SER A 114 -3.17 7.54 -13.32
CA SER A 114 -3.62 8.90 -12.96
C SER A 114 -4.20 9.63 -14.17
N ALA A 115 -3.55 9.53 -15.32
CA ALA A 115 -4.02 10.14 -16.57
C ALA A 115 -5.38 9.58 -16.97
N TRP A 116 -5.55 8.27 -16.86
CA TRP A 116 -6.83 7.63 -17.17
C TRP A 116 -7.94 8.09 -16.22
N PHE A 117 -7.65 8.19 -14.92
CA PHE A 117 -8.63 8.72 -13.95
C PHE A 117 -9.02 10.17 -14.28
N ALA A 118 -8.06 11.00 -14.68
CA ALA A 118 -8.34 12.36 -15.10
C ALA A 118 -9.30 12.40 -16.29
N ASP A 119 -9.07 11.54 -17.29
CA ASP A 119 -9.92 11.45 -18.48
C ASP A 119 -11.34 10.99 -18.12
N VAL A 120 -11.46 9.96 -17.30
CA VAL A 120 -12.75 9.47 -16.84
C VAL A 120 -13.53 10.55 -16.10
N ASN A 121 -12.87 11.31 -15.23
CA ASN A 121 -13.53 12.36 -14.45
C ASN A 121 -13.94 13.56 -15.32
N ARG A 122 -13.17 13.88 -16.37
CA ARG A 122 -13.54 14.96 -17.30
C ARG A 122 -14.73 14.60 -18.18
N SER A 123 -14.94 13.31 -18.45
CA SER A 123 -16.05 12.87 -19.29
C SER A 123 -17.39 12.75 -18.54
N LYS A 124 -17.37 12.94 -17.22
CA LYS A 124 -18.59 12.96 -16.39
C LYS A 124 -19.16 14.36 -16.31
#